data_fa8a5d7c1f5ed3c982ebbd5fae4802b2
#
_entry.id   fa8a5d7c1f5ed3c982ebbd5fae4802b2
#
_cell.length_a   1.000
_cell.length_b   1.000
_cell.length_c   1.000
_cell.angle_alpha   90.00
_cell.angle_beta   90.00
_cell.angle_gamma   90.00
#
_symmetry.space_group_name_H-M   'P 1'
#
loop_
_entity.id
_entity.type
_entity.pdbx_description
1 polymer ?
#
loop_
_entity_poly.entity_id
_entity_poly.type
_entity_poly.pdbx_seq_one_letter_code
_entity_poly.pdbx_strand_id
1 'polypeptide(L)'
;TYQFVKGLLRNVKDLQIDSDHMMAISPDEGGTNRAIYLANVLGLDMGMFYKRRDYTQIVNGRNPIVAHEFLGSSVEGKDVIIIDDMISSGDSIIEVATELKRRKAKRIFAAATFGLFTNGLDKFDQAYEDGTISGILTTNLIYQTPELLSRPYYINCDMSKYIALI
;
A
#
# COMPACT_ATOMS: atom_id res chain seq x y z
N THR A 1 12.73 0.24 -0.13
CA THR A 1 12.36 0.66 1.25
C THR A 1 12.81 2.08 1.55
N TYR A 2 14.12 2.39 1.51
CA TYR A 2 14.66 3.70 1.90
C TYR A 2 13.97 4.89 1.20
N GLN A 3 13.71 4.83 -0.10
CA GLN A 3 13.06 5.92 -0.83
C GLN A 3 11.60 6.11 -0.45
N PHE A 4 10.89 5.05 -0.09
CA PHE A 4 9.52 5.15 0.43
C PHE A 4 9.49 5.87 1.79
N VAL A 5 10.37 5.48 2.71
CA VAL A 5 10.50 6.14 4.01
C VAL A 5 10.84 7.62 3.84
N LYS A 6 11.81 7.93 2.99
CA LYS A 6 12.21 9.30 2.67
C LYS A 6 11.05 10.10 2.03
N GLY A 7 10.29 9.47 1.14
CA GLY A 7 9.10 10.06 0.52
C GLY A 7 8.05 10.41 1.58
N LEU A 8 7.73 9.47 2.48
CA LEU A 8 6.81 9.72 3.58
C LEU A 8 7.26 10.86 4.49
N LEU A 9 8.49 10.81 5.00
CA LEU A 9 9.03 11.83 5.91
C LEU A 9 9.06 13.24 5.32
N ARG A 10 9.19 13.37 4.00
CA ARG A 10 9.20 14.67 3.32
C ARG A 10 7.83 15.24 3.03
N ASN A 11 6.84 14.38 2.84
CA ASN A 11 5.51 14.78 2.35
C ASN A 11 4.42 14.67 3.41
N VAL A 12 4.63 13.88 4.46
CA VAL A 12 3.63 13.62 5.49
C VAL A 12 4.05 14.29 6.79
N LYS A 13 3.26 15.26 7.23
CA LYS A 13 3.48 15.96 8.52
C LYS A 13 3.10 15.04 9.68
N ASP A 14 3.77 15.22 10.81
CA ASP A 14 3.48 14.56 12.09
C ASP A 14 3.49 13.01 11.97
N LEU A 15 4.32 12.47 11.08
CA LEU A 15 4.51 11.04 10.93
C LEU A 15 5.42 10.52 12.05
N GLN A 16 4.92 9.55 12.81
CA GLN A 16 5.68 8.85 13.84
C GLN A 16 5.95 7.42 13.35
N ILE A 17 7.25 7.08 13.20
CA ILE A 17 7.67 5.76 12.70
C ILE A 17 8.15 4.94 13.90
N ASP A 18 7.22 4.33 14.58
CA ASP A 18 7.39 3.39 15.67
C ASP A 18 6.19 2.42 15.72
N SER A 19 6.30 1.34 16.49
CA SER A 19 5.29 0.29 16.55
C SER A 19 3.96 0.72 17.20
N ASP A 20 3.96 1.81 17.97
CA ASP A 20 2.74 2.31 18.60
C ASP A 20 1.90 3.13 17.62
N HIS A 21 2.54 3.80 16.66
CA HIS A 21 1.92 4.76 15.77
C HIS A 21 1.82 4.31 14.31
N MET A 22 2.59 3.31 13.90
CA MET A 22 2.63 2.85 12.52
C MET A 22 2.72 1.34 12.39
N MET A 23 2.14 0.79 11.32
CA MET A 23 2.20 -0.64 11.00
C MET A 23 2.46 -0.86 9.50
N ALA A 24 3.29 -1.85 9.18
CA ALA A 24 3.49 -2.32 7.81
C ALA A 24 2.44 -3.39 7.46
N ILE A 25 1.83 -3.27 6.29
CA ILE A 25 0.74 -4.15 5.85
C ILE A 25 1.11 -4.85 4.55
N SER A 26 1.00 -6.17 4.54
CA SER A 26 1.00 -6.94 3.30
C SER A 26 -0.42 -7.05 2.73
N PRO A 27 -0.66 -6.70 1.45
CA PRO A 27 -2.00 -6.79 0.86
C PRO A 27 -2.45 -8.23 0.63
N ASP A 28 -1.53 -9.17 0.58
CA ASP A 28 -1.77 -10.60 0.41
C ASP A 28 -0.56 -11.43 0.90
N GLU A 29 -0.62 -12.75 0.72
CA GLU A 29 0.45 -13.67 1.09
C GLU A 29 1.74 -13.43 0.29
N GLY A 30 1.64 -13.06 -0.98
CA GLY A 30 2.77 -12.83 -1.88
C GLY A 30 3.61 -11.61 -1.49
N GLY A 31 3.01 -10.60 -0.88
CA GLY A 31 3.66 -9.38 -0.40
C GLY A 31 4.36 -9.51 0.96
N THR A 32 4.16 -10.63 1.68
CA THR A 32 4.56 -10.80 3.08
C THR A 32 6.04 -10.52 3.33
N ASN A 33 6.93 -11.04 2.50
CA ASN A 33 8.38 -10.83 2.67
C ASN A 33 8.78 -9.35 2.56
N ARG A 34 8.12 -8.58 1.70
CA ARG A 34 8.37 -7.13 1.56
C ARG A 34 7.91 -6.37 2.80
N ALA A 35 6.74 -6.74 3.32
CA ALA A 35 6.20 -6.13 4.54
C ALA A 35 7.06 -6.47 5.77
N ILE A 36 7.51 -7.72 5.91
CA ILE A 36 8.44 -8.14 6.97
C ILE A 36 9.74 -7.33 6.89
N TYR A 37 10.32 -7.21 5.70
CA TYR A 37 11.55 -6.45 5.54
C TYR A 37 11.38 -4.98 5.94
N LEU A 38 10.29 -4.34 5.49
CA LEU A 38 9.99 -2.95 5.86
C LEU A 38 9.78 -2.81 7.38
N ALA A 39 8.99 -3.70 7.98
CA ALA A 39 8.72 -3.71 9.40
C ALA A 39 10.00 -3.86 10.23
N ASN A 40 10.85 -4.82 9.88
CA ASN A 40 12.11 -5.04 10.57
C ASN A 40 13.06 -3.85 10.49
N VAL A 41 13.19 -3.24 9.31
CA VAL A 41 14.06 -2.06 9.11
C VAL A 41 13.59 -0.86 9.92
N LEU A 42 12.29 -0.71 10.12
CA LEU A 42 11.69 0.44 10.79
C LEU A 42 11.28 0.18 12.25
N GLY A 43 11.43 -1.05 12.74
CA GLY A 43 10.99 -1.44 14.08
C GLY A 43 9.46 -1.40 14.24
N LEU A 44 8.71 -1.73 13.19
CA LEU A 44 7.26 -1.72 13.17
C LEU A 44 6.66 -3.11 13.38
N ASP A 45 5.42 -3.15 13.85
CA ASP A 45 4.58 -4.32 13.71
C ASP A 45 4.18 -4.54 12.26
N MET A 46 3.85 -5.78 11.92
CA MET A 46 3.37 -6.17 10.60
C MET A 46 2.00 -6.83 10.69
N GLY A 47 1.14 -6.50 9.75
CA GLY A 47 -0.11 -7.20 9.50
C GLY A 47 -0.18 -7.69 8.06
N MET A 48 -1.04 -8.65 7.78
CA MET A 48 -1.27 -9.15 6.43
C MET A 48 -2.74 -9.47 6.19
N PHE A 49 -3.16 -9.37 4.94
CA PHE A 49 -4.44 -9.86 4.47
C PHE A 49 -4.30 -11.26 3.87
N TYR A 50 -5.21 -12.12 4.25
CA TYR A 50 -5.32 -13.48 3.75
C TYR A 50 -6.63 -13.67 3.00
N LYS A 51 -6.54 -14.13 1.74
CA LYS A 51 -7.72 -14.42 0.91
C LYS A 51 -8.14 -15.87 1.12
N ARG A 52 -9.08 -16.10 2.05
CA ARG A 52 -9.67 -17.43 2.20
C ARG A 52 -10.57 -17.76 1.00
N ARG A 53 -10.23 -18.86 0.31
CA ARG A 53 -11.00 -19.35 -0.84
C ARG A 53 -11.88 -20.52 -0.43
N ASP A 54 -13.07 -20.58 -1.01
CA ASP A 54 -13.92 -21.77 -0.90
C ASP A 54 -13.49 -22.79 -1.94
N TYR A 55 -12.78 -23.82 -1.47
CA TYR A 55 -12.34 -24.92 -2.33
C TYR A 55 -13.44 -25.93 -2.65
N THR A 56 -14.63 -25.80 -2.04
CA THR A 56 -15.79 -26.66 -2.33
C THR A 56 -16.55 -26.25 -3.58
N GLN A 57 -16.30 -25.03 -4.08
CA GLN A 57 -16.97 -24.47 -5.25
C GLN A 57 -15.96 -23.98 -6.29
N ILE A 58 -16.35 -24.12 -7.56
CA ILE A 58 -15.63 -23.54 -8.69
C ILE A 58 -16.61 -22.65 -9.46
N VAL A 59 -16.31 -21.36 -9.52
CA VAL A 59 -17.11 -20.36 -10.27
C VAL A 59 -16.18 -19.73 -11.31
N ASN A 60 -16.56 -19.83 -12.60
CA ASN A 60 -15.76 -19.34 -13.73
C ASN A 60 -14.30 -19.86 -13.72
N GLY A 61 -14.09 -21.14 -13.37
CA GLY A 61 -12.77 -21.77 -13.32
C GLY A 61 -11.88 -21.36 -12.14
N ARG A 62 -12.43 -20.67 -11.14
CA ARG A 62 -11.70 -20.25 -9.94
C ARG A 62 -12.50 -20.54 -8.68
N ASN A 63 -11.80 -20.81 -7.58
CA ASN A 63 -12.42 -20.89 -6.27
C ASN A 63 -12.80 -19.50 -5.78
N PRO A 64 -14.08 -19.24 -5.43
CA PRO A 64 -14.50 -17.93 -4.97
C PRO A 64 -13.81 -17.55 -3.65
N ILE A 65 -13.49 -16.26 -3.49
CA ILE A 65 -12.97 -15.70 -2.24
C ILE A 65 -14.18 -15.53 -1.31
N VAL A 66 -14.14 -16.21 -0.15
CA VAL A 66 -15.21 -16.16 0.83
C VAL A 66 -14.95 -15.19 1.98
N ALA A 67 -13.69 -14.83 2.22
CA ALA A 67 -13.33 -13.82 3.21
C ALA A 67 -11.94 -13.24 2.93
N HIS A 68 -11.80 -11.94 3.24
CA HIS A 68 -10.53 -11.28 3.46
C HIS A 68 -10.31 -11.24 4.98
N GLU A 69 -9.42 -12.06 5.47
CA GLU A 69 -9.06 -12.10 6.89
C GLU A 69 -7.80 -11.27 7.12
N PHE A 70 -7.83 -10.44 8.14
CA PHE A 70 -6.66 -9.68 8.58
C PHE A 70 -5.97 -10.42 9.72
N LEU A 71 -4.69 -10.65 9.56
CA LEU A 71 -3.81 -11.25 10.56
C LEU A 71 -2.80 -10.20 11.03
N GLY A 72 -2.87 -9.83 12.29
CA GLY A 72 -2.01 -8.82 12.89
C GLY A 72 -2.62 -8.20 14.14
N SER A 73 -1.87 -7.33 14.80
CA SER A 73 -2.36 -6.51 15.91
C SER A 73 -3.32 -5.42 15.42
N SER A 74 -3.98 -4.70 16.33
CA SER A 74 -4.92 -3.63 15.96
C SER A 74 -4.23 -2.51 15.17
N VAL A 75 -4.90 -2.06 14.12
CA VAL A 75 -4.51 -0.88 13.33
C VAL A 75 -5.22 0.39 13.78
N GLU A 76 -6.11 0.30 14.78
CA GLU A 76 -6.92 1.44 15.25
C GLU A 76 -6.03 2.58 15.71
N GLY A 77 -6.24 3.75 15.10
CA GLY A 77 -5.49 4.97 15.41
C GLY A 77 -4.07 5.03 14.86
N LYS A 78 -3.58 3.96 14.22
CA LYS A 78 -2.24 3.93 13.62
C LYS A 78 -2.25 4.40 12.17
N ASP A 79 -1.13 4.97 11.75
CA ASP A 79 -0.80 5.11 10.34
C ASP A 79 -0.43 3.72 9.79
N VAL A 80 -0.85 3.41 8.58
CA VAL A 80 -0.51 2.12 7.96
C VAL A 80 0.12 2.33 6.60
N ILE A 81 1.10 1.51 6.27
CA ILE A 81 1.71 1.46 4.95
C ILE A 81 1.52 0.08 4.32
N ILE A 82 0.70 0.03 3.28
CA ILE A 82 0.54 -1.17 2.45
C ILE A 82 1.75 -1.21 1.51
N ILE A 83 2.47 -2.34 1.48
CA ILE A 83 3.66 -2.50 0.63
C ILE A 83 3.47 -3.62 -0.37
N ASP A 84 3.64 -3.31 -1.65
CA ASP A 84 3.51 -4.26 -2.75
C ASP A 84 4.65 -4.11 -3.78
N ASP A 85 4.73 -4.98 -4.79
CA ASP A 85 5.66 -4.83 -5.91
C ASP A 85 5.10 -3.89 -6.99
N MET A 86 3.81 -3.99 -7.29
CA MET A 86 3.18 -3.15 -8.30
C MET A 86 1.74 -2.78 -7.96
N ILE A 87 1.35 -1.60 -8.41
CA ILE A 87 -0.04 -1.17 -8.48
C ILE A 87 -0.47 -1.27 -9.95
N SER A 88 -1.27 -2.29 -10.29
CA SER A 88 -1.82 -2.46 -11.64
C SER A 88 -3.17 -1.72 -11.76
N SER A 89 -4.30 -2.41 -11.67
CA SER A 89 -5.63 -1.77 -11.68
C SER A 89 -5.95 -1.01 -10.39
N GLY A 90 -5.25 -1.31 -9.30
CA GLY A 90 -5.48 -0.73 -7.97
C GLY A 90 -6.57 -1.42 -7.15
N ASP A 91 -7.31 -2.38 -7.70
CA ASP A 91 -8.43 -3.01 -7.00
C ASP A 91 -8.02 -3.61 -5.67
N SER A 92 -6.93 -4.39 -5.63
CA SER A 92 -6.43 -5.00 -4.39
C SER A 92 -6.03 -3.96 -3.35
N ILE A 93 -5.37 -2.88 -3.76
CA ILE A 93 -4.93 -1.82 -2.84
C ILE A 93 -6.14 -1.09 -2.25
N ILE A 94 -7.12 -0.73 -3.08
CA ILE A 94 -8.34 -0.04 -2.61
C ILE A 94 -9.18 -0.94 -1.71
N GLU A 95 -9.30 -2.23 -2.03
CA GLU A 95 -10.01 -3.20 -1.19
C GLU A 95 -9.37 -3.32 0.19
N VAL A 96 -8.05 -3.49 0.25
CA VAL A 96 -7.29 -3.55 1.49
C VAL A 96 -7.39 -2.23 2.27
N ALA A 97 -7.25 -1.09 1.60
CA ALA A 97 -7.37 0.23 2.23
C ALA A 97 -8.77 0.44 2.83
N THR A 98 -9.83 0.03 2.13
CA THR A 98 -11.21 0.10 2.61
C THR A 98 -11.39 -0.72 3.90
N GLU A 99 -10.85 -1.93 3.94
CA GLU A 99 -10.94 -2.78 5.14
C GLU A 99 -10.11 -2.20 6.30
N LEU A 100 -8.92 -1.64 6.03
CA LEU A 100 -8.12 -0.95 7.05
C LEU A 100 -8.83 0.29 7.59
N LYS A 101 -9.53 1.04 6.73
CA LYS A 101 -10.35 2.17 7.14
C LYS A 101 -11.51 1.73 8.04
N ARG A 102 -12.19 0.64 7.69
CA ARG A 102 -13.24 0.03 8.53
C ARG A 102 -12.70 -0.36 9.90
N ARG A 103 -11.43 -0.77 9.99
CA ARG A 103 -10.70 -1.08 11.24
C ARG A 103 -10.14 0.15 11.95
N LYS A 104 -10.54 1.35 11.50
CA LYS A 104 -10.18 2.65 12.08
C LYS A 104 -8.69 3.00 12.02
N ALA A 105 -7.98 2.54 11.00
CA ALA A 105 -6.66 3.06 10.70
C ALA A 105 -6.73 4.59 10.51
N LYS A 106 -5.74 5.31 11.02
CA LYS A 106 -5.70 6.79 11.02
C LYS A 106 -5.45 7.32 9.60
N ARG A 107 -4.32 6.98 9.02
CA ARG A 107 -3.93 7.30 7.65
C ARG A 107 -3.46 6.04 6.95
N ILE A 108 -3.77 5.93 5.67
CA ILE A 108 -3.47 4.74 4.87
C ILE A 108 -2.64 5.15 3.68
N PHE A 109 -1.41 4.65 3.62
CA PHE A 109 -0.48 4.84 2.53
C PHE A 109 -0.29 3.53 1.76
N ALA A 110 -0.17 3.60 0.45
CA ALA A 110 0.19 2.47 -0.39
C ALA A 110 1.54 2.74 -1.06
N ALA A 111 2.46 1.80 -0.97
CA ALA A 111 3.78 1.91 -1.58
C ALA A 111 4.03 0.71 -2.49
N ALA A 112 4.44 0.95 -3.73
CA ALA A 112 4.82 -0.08 -4.67
C ALA A 112 6.03 0.34 -5.50
N THR A 113 6.84 -0.65 -5.93
CA THR A 113 7.96 -0.38 -6.81
C THR A 113 7.48 0.18 -8.15
N PHE A 114 6.43 -0.42 -8.72
CA PHE A 114 5.90 -0.05 -10.03
C PHE A 114 4.45 0.44 -9.92
N GLY A 115 4.19 1.66 -10.36
CA GLY A 115 2.85 2.22 -10.46
C GLY A 115 2.37 2.22 -11.91
N LEU A 116 1.66 1.15 -12.32
CA LEU A 116 1.18 0.99 -13.69
C LEU A 116 -0.13 1.76 -13.95
N PHE A 117 -1.03 1.79 -12.97
CA PHE A 117 -2.33 2.46 -13.05
C PHE A 117 -3.11 2.14 -14.33
N THR A 118 -3.19 0.85 -14.66
CA THR A 118 -3.71 0.35 -15.95
C THR A 118 -5.15 0.74 -16.26
N ASN A 119 -5.95 1.03 -15.23
CA ASN A 119 -7.36 1.45 -15.35
C ASN A 119 -7.57 2.94 -15.06
N GLY A 120 -6.50 3.75 -15.21
CA GLY A 120 -6.56 5.18 -14.89
C GLY A 120 -6.51 5.49 -13.40
N LEU A 121 -6.79 6.75 -13.06
CA LEU A 121 -6.62 7.28 -11.69
C LEU A 121 -7.94 7.50 -10.96
N ASP A 122 -9.09 7.42 -11.62
CA ASP A 122 -10.40 7.81 -11.06
C ASP A 122 -10.72 7.14 -9.72
N LYS A 123 -10.45 5.84 -9.59
CA LYS A 123 -10.70 5.13 -8.32
C LYS A 123 -9.77 5.56 -7.18
N PHE A 124 -8.55 5.99 -7.51
CA PHE A 124 -7.61 6.54 -6.52
C PHE A 124 -7.99 7.95 -6.13
N ASP A 125 -8.42 8.76 -7.10
CA ASP A 125 -8.95 10.10 -6.88
C ASP A 125 -10.15 10.01 -5.91
N GLN A 126 -11.12 9.12 -6.18
CA GLN A 126 -12.26 8.88 -5.31
C GLN A 126 -11.86 8.40 -3.91
N ALA A 127 -10.93 7.42 -3.83
CA ALA A 127 -10.47 6.90 -2.55
C ALA A 127 -9.70 7.94 -1.71
N TYR A 128 -9.06 8.89 -2.35
CA TYR A 128 -8.43 10.03 -1.67
C TYR A 128 -9.48 11.04 -1.18
N GLU A 129 -10.46 11.38 -2.02
CA GLU A 129 -11.53 12.32 -1.67
C GLU A 129 -12.37 11.83 -0.49
N ASP A 130 -12.71 10.54 -0.43
CA ASP A 130 -13.46 9.95 0.67
C ASP A 130 -12.60 9.57 1.89
N GLY A 131 -11.29 9.81 1.82
CA GLY A 131 -10.34 9.56 2.91
C GLY A 131 -10.02 8.08 3.14
N THR A 132 -10.30 7.20 2.18
CA THR A 132 -9.91 5.78 2.22
C THR A 132 -8.39 5.63 2.10
N ILE A 133 -7.75 6.41 1.23
CA ILE A 133 -6.29 6.50 1.13
C ILE A 133 -5.81 7.91 1.48
N SER A 134 -4.60 8.00 2.02
CA SER A 134 -3.94 9.26 2.36
C SER A 134 -2.76 9.58 1.45
N GLY A 135 -2.20 8.58 0.78
CA GLY A 135 -1.11 8.77 -0.18
C GLY A 135 -0.72 7.49 -0.88
N ILE A 136 -0.16 7.66 -2.08
CA ILE A 136 0.38 6.58 -2.91
C ILE A 136 1.81 6.93 -3.26
N LEU A 137 2.71 5.98 -3.00
CA LEU A 137 4.13 6.11 -3.26
C LEU A 137 4.54 5.09 -4.33
N THR A 138 5.11 5.55 -5.43
CA THR A 138 5.78 4.64 -6.36
C THR A 138 7.11 5.19 -6.82
N THR A 139 7.98 4.32 -7.34
CA THR A 139 9.26 4.76 -7.89
C THR A 139 9.09 5.27 -9.32
N ASN A 140 10.11 6.00 -9.80
CA ASN A 140 10.21 6.44 -11.19
C ASN A 140 10.96 5.42 -12.08
N LEU A 141 10.90 4.13 -11.74
CA LEU A 141 11.52 3.06 -12.55
C LEU A 141 10.73 2.74 -13.83
N ILE A 142 9.49 3.21 -13.92
CA ILE A 142 8.69 3.21 -15.13
C ILE A 142 8.17 4.63 -15.41
N TYR A 143 7.67 4.84 -16.62
CA TYR A 143 7.14 6.14 -16.99
C TYR A 143 6.00 6.60 -16.09
N GLN A 144 6.08 7.82 -15.63
CA GLN A 144 5.07 8.47 -14.80
C GLN A 144 4.42 9.57 -15.63
N THR A 145 3.09 9.51 -15.80
CA THR A 145 2.36 10.52 -16.58
C THR A 145 2.34 11.86 -15.84
N PRO A 146 2.31 13.00 -16.57
CA PRO A 146 2.12 14.30 -15.92
C PRO A 146 0.85 14.39 -15.08
N GLU A 147 -0.19 13.67 -15.49
CA GLU A 147 -1.44 13.56 -14.77
C GLU A 147 -1.23 12.92 -13.39
N LEU A 148 -0.54 11.78 -13.31
CA LEU A 148 -0.19 11.11 -12.05
C LEU A 148 0.65 12.04 -11.15
N LEU A 149 1.68 12.66 -11.71
CA LEU A 149 2.58 13.56 -10.97
C LEU A 149 1.88 14.79 -10.39
N SER A 150 0.73 15.19 -10.95
CA SER A 150 -0.06 16.32 -10.48
C SER A 150 -1.00 15.99 -9.31
N ARG A 151 -1.20 14.71 -9.00
CA ARG A 151 -2.14 14.30 -7.94
C ARG A 151 -1.62 14.66 -6.54
N PRO A 152 -2.44 15.27 -5.68
CA PRO A 152 -2.02 15.69 -4.34
C PRO A 152 -1.66 14.52 -3.41
N TYR A 153 -2.18 13.33 -3.69
CA TYR A 153 -1.90 12.11 -2.93
C TYR A 153 -0.67 11.34 -3.44
N TYR A 154 -0.13 11.73 -4.59
CA TYR A 154 0.95 10.98 -5.21
C TYR A 154 2.33 11.47 -4.74
N ILE A 155 3.16 10.54 -4.30
CA ILE A 155 4.52 10.77 -3.83
C ILE A 155 5.49 10.02 -4.73
N ASN A 156 6.23 10.74 -5.54
CA ASN A 156 7.30 10.18 -6.38
C ASN A 156 8.53 9.82 -5.53
N CYS A 157 8.92 8.56 -5.55
CA CYS A 157 10.12 8.05 -4.89
C CYS A 157 11.24 7.88 -5.92
N ASP A 158 12.03 8.94 -6.12
CA ASP A 158 13.05 9.02 -7.17
C ASP A 158 14.23 8.05 -6.91
N MET A 159 14.44 7.14 -7.87
CA MET A 159 15.50 6.13 -7.89
C MET A 159 16.68 6.51 -8.79
N SER A 160 16.62 7.63 -9.51
CA SER A 160 17.58 7.99 -10.56
C SER A 160 19.03 7.97 -10.07
N LYS A 161 19.28 8.51 -8.87
CA LYS A 161 20.62 8.51 -8.27
C LYS A 161 21.18 7.09 -8.07
N TYR A 162 20.34 6.15 -7.64
CA TYR A 162 20.78 4.77 -7.37
C TYR A 162 21.04 4.02 -8.66
N ILE A 163 20.22 4.23 -9.68
CA ILE A 163 20.43 3.63 -11.00
C ILE A 163 21.72 4.16 -11.64
N ALA A 164 22.02 5.45 -11.49
CA ALA A 164 23.23 6.05 -12.04
C ALA A 164 24.53 5.59 -11.35
N LEU A 165 24.44 4.93 -10.19
CA LEU A 165 25.60 4.43 -9.44
C LEU A 165 25.91 2.94 -9.69
N ILE A 166 25.05 2.24 -10.45
CA ILE A 166 25.25 0.84 -10.87
C ILE A 166 25.97 0.81 -12.21
#